data_025359e42b2b2b3ad148417f96c68970
#
_entry.id   025359e42b2b2b3ad148417f96c68970
#
_cell.length_a   1.000
_cell.length_b   1.000
_cell.length_c   1.000
_cell.angle_alpha   90.00
_cell.angle_beta   90.00
_cell.angle_gamma   90.00
#
_symmetry.space_group_name_H-M   'P 1'
#
loop_
_entity.id
_entity.type
_entity.pdbx_description
1 polymer ?
#
loop_
_entity_poly.entity_id
_entity_poly.type
_entity_poly.pdbx_seq_one_letter_code
_entity_poly.pdbx_strand_id
1 'polypeptide(L)'
;MRCVTLSTAGALGGLALGLSLFSACGQTESSCTAPKLAPNQPNGSSALASAMVAMDSQLQIVLEAVMADPNHAWAGFTLESHDLLALEPTDASMVNGHFTTHAPLYLQAIAQFNKAPSAGHFNAVVSACADCHHGTCPGPLTRIEKRRPQLD
;
A
#
# COMPACT_ATOMS: atom_id res chain seq x y z
N MET A 1 -15.05 -10.37 4.99
CA MET A 1 -16.26 -11.16 5.29
C MET A 1 -16.45 -11.16 6.80
N ARG A 2 -17.50 -10.52 7.29
CA ARG A 2 -17.80 -10.41 8.73
C ARG A 2 -18.61 -11.62 9.15
N CYS A 3 -18.14 -12.40 10.13
CA CYS A 3 -18.95 -13.40 10.83
C CYS A 3 -19.89 -12.69 11.80
N VAL A 4 -21.18 -12.84 11.57
CA VAL A 4 -22.24 -12.33 12.48
C VAL A 4 -22.56 -13.44 13.46
N THR A 5 -22.34 -13.19 14.75
CA THR A 5 -22.80 -14.08 15.83
C THR A 5 -24.23 -13.70 16.22
N LEU A 6 -25.16 -14.60 16.03
CA LEU A 6 -26.53 -14.50 16.57
C LEU A 6 -26.54 -15.05 17.98
N SER A 7 -26.91 -14.20 18.96
CA SER A 7 -27.16 -14.58 20.35
C SER A 7 -28.68 -14.75 20.51
N THR A 8 -29.14 -15.95 20.81
CA THR A 8 -30.54 -16.18 21.20
C THR A 8 -30.59 -16.47 22.70
N ALA A 9 -31.24 -15.56 23.41
CA ALA A 9 -31.72 -15.78 24.79
C ALA A 9 -33.07 -16.44 24.71
N GLY A 10 -33.29 -17.50 25.48
CA GLY A 10 -34.57 -18.15 25.63
C GLY A 10 -34.71 -18.83 26.99
N ALA A 11 -35.81 -18.54 27.67
CA ALA A 11 -36.09 -18.74 29.09
C ALA A 11 -36.68 -20.13 29.43
N LEU A 12 -36.35 -20.54 30.65
CA LEU A 12 -37.12 -21.29 31.68
C LEU A 12 -38.07 -22.42 31.31
N GLY A 13 -37.84 -23.55 31.95
CA GLY A 13 -38.90 -24.41 32.49
C GLY A 13 -38.74 -25.92 32.18
N GLY A 14 -38.57 -26.73 33.21
CA GLY A 14 -38.91 -28.17 33.12
C GLY A 14 -37.88 -29.16 33.64
N LEU A 15 -38.15 -29.62 34.87
CA LEU A 15 -37.47 -30.72 35.57
C LEU A 15 -37.77 -32.05 34.86
N ALA A 16 -36.75 -32.74 34.33
CA ALA A 16 -36.82 -34.15 33.98
C ALA A 16 -35.43 -34.79 34.06
N LEU A 17 -35.30 -35.79 34.95
CA LEU A 17 -34.16 -36.66 35.04
C LEU A 17 -34.02 -37.45 33.72
N GLY A 18 -32.99 -37.20 32.98
CA GLY A 18 -32.60 -37.96 31.80
C GLY A 18 -31.10 -38.11 31.78
N LEU A 19 -30.63 -39.38 31.94
CA LEU A 19 -29.23 -39.80 31.80
C LEU A 19 -28.82 -39.59 30.35
N SER A 20 -28.24 -38.45 30.01
CA SER A 20 -27.75 -38.15 28.67
C SER A 20 -26.25 -38.43 28.62
N LEU A 21 -25.89 -39.43 27.85
CA LEU A 21 -24.54 -39.70 27.37
C LEU A 21 -24.06 -38.48 26.58
N PHE A 22 -23.20 -37.68 27.17
CA PHE A 22 -22.51 -36.60 26.43
C PHE A 22 -21.53 -37.21 25.44
N SER A 23 -21.97 -37.40 24.19
CA SER A 23 -21.05 -37.52 23.07
C SER A 23 -20.30 -36.20 22.95
N ALA A 24 -19.05 -36.17 23.38
CA ALA A 24 -18.13 -35.10 23.12
C ALA A 24 -17.84 -35.09 21.62
N CYS A 25 -18.62 -34.30 20.85
CA CYS A 25 -18.19 -33.83 19.52
C CYS A 25 -17.00 -32.92 19.73
N GLY A 26 -15.80 -33.46 19.55
CA GLY A 26 -14.59 -32.69 19.43
C GLY A 26 -14.73 -31.74 18.24
N GLN A 27 -14.94 -30.46 18.52
CA GLN A 27 -14.80 -29.41 17.50
C GLN A 27 -13.31 -29.30 17.17
N THR A 28 -12.90 -30.00 16.11
CA THR A 28 -11.64 -29.66 15.44
C THR A 28 -11.80 -28.26 14.88
N GLU A 29 -11.26 -27.26 15.58
CA GLU A 29 -11.06 -25.96 15.01
C GLU A 29 -10.13 -26.12 13.81
N SER A 30 -10.71 -26.23 12.62
CA SER A 30 -9.96 -26.11 11.37
C SER A 30 -9.45 -24.68 11.30
N SER A 31 -8.26 -24.46 11.82
CA SER A 31 -7.51 -23.24 11.59
C SER A 31 -7.30 -23.10 10.08
N CYS A 32 -8.14 -22.29 9.42
CA CYS A 32 -7.94 -21.89 8.04
C CYS A 32 -6.71 -20.98 7.98
N THR A 33 -5.52 -21.58 8.00
CA THR A 33 -4.29 -20.86 7.68
C THR A 33 -4.33 -20.57 6.19
N ALA A 34 -4.58 -19.30 5.83
CA ALA A 34 -4.49 -18.89 4.43
C ALA A 34 -3.12 -19.29 3.88
N PRO A 35 -3.05 -19.89 2.68
CA PRO A 35 -1.78 -20.26 2.09
C PRO A 35 -0.91 -19.03 1.99
N LYS A 36 0.28 -19.06 2.60
CA LYS A 36 1.26 -17.99 2.51
C LYS A 36 1.76 -17.96 1.07
N LEU A 37 1.35 -16.94 0.32
CA LEU A 37 1.86 -16.72 -1.03
C LEU A 37 3.38 -16.58 -0.98
N ALA A 38 4.07 -17.14 -1.96
CA ALA A 38 5.50 -16.94 -2.12
C ALA A 38 5.79 -15.43 -2.22
N PRO A 39 6.87 -14.94 -1.60
CA PRO A 39 7.25 -13.54 -1.74
C PRO A 39 7.45 -13.21 -3.23
N ASN A 40 6.95 -12.05 -3.67
CA ASN A 40 7.17 -11.56 -5.04
C ASN A 40 8.67 -11.43 -5.38
N GLN A 41 9.51 -11.36 -4.35
CA GLN A 41 10.96 -11.28 -4.44
C GLN A 41 11.56 -12.32 -3.50
N PRO A 42 11.84 -13.55 -3.97
CA PRO A 42 12.32 -14.64 -3.14
C PRO A 42 13.68 -14.36 -2.49
N ASN A 43 14.48 -13.45 -3.06
CA ASN A 43 15.79 -13.02 -2.54
C ASN A 43 15.72 -11.77 -1.65
N GLY A 44 14.50 -11.33 -1.28
CA GLY A 44 14.29 -10.08 -0.52
C GLY A 44 14.23 -8.84 -1.42
N SER A 45 13.90 -7.71 -0.80
CA SER A 45 13.89 -6.40 -1.47
C SER A 45 15.23 -5.71 -1.26
N SER A 46 15.80 -5.13 -2.33
CA SER A 46 16.91 -4.20 -2.20
C SER A 46 16.50 -2.92 -1.47
N ALA A 47 17.47 -2.13 -1.03
CA ALA A 47 17.21 -0.84 -0.41
C ALA A 47 16.42 0.10 -1.35
N LEU A 48 16.79 0.14 -2.63
CA LEU A 48 16.10 0.93 -3.65
C LEU A 48 14.65 0.43 -3.86
N ALA A 49 14.44 -0.88 -3.98
CA ALA A 49 13.10 -1.44 -4.16
C ALA A 49 12.20 -1.17 -2.93
N SER A 50 12.76 -1.24 -1.73
CA SER A 50 12.04 -0.94 -0.49
C SER A 50 11.66 0.54 -0.41
N ALA A 51 12.54 1.46 -0.80
CA ALA A 51 12.24 2.89 -0.88
C ALA A 51 11.13 3.17 -1.91
N MET A 52 11.17 2.54 -3.10
CA MET A 52 10.11 2.67 -4.11
C MET A 52 8.73 2.25 -3.57
N VAL A 53 8.67 1.15 -2.80
CA VAL A 53 7.41 0.72 -2.15
C VAL A 53 6.95 1.72 -1.10
N ALA A 54 7.86 2.25 -0.28
CA ALA A 54 7.54 3.25 0.73
C ALA A 54 6.99 4.54 0.10
N MET A 55 7.63 5.04 -0.97
CA MET A 55 7.20 6.22 -1.71
C MET A 55 5.80 6.03 -2.33
N ASP A 56 5.54 4.89 -2.99
CA ASP A 56 4.22 4.58 -3.54
C ASP A 56 3.14 4.53 -2.44
N SER A 57 3.47 3.96 -1.27
CA SER A 57 2.56 3.91 -0.13
C SER A 57 2.25 5.29 0.42
N GLN A 58 3.22 6.21 0.49
CA GLN A 58 2.99 7.60 0.89
C GLN A 58 2.06 8.32 -0.09
N LEU A 59 2.29 8.17 -1.40
CA LEU A 59 1.41 8.75 -2.42
C LEU A 59 -0.02 8.23 -2.28
N GLN A 60 -0.18 6.94 -2.01
CA GLN A 60 -1.50 6.34 -1.79
C GLN A 60 -2.19 6.96 -0.56
N ILE A 61 -1.50 7.03 0.57
CA ILE A 61 -2.05 7.56 1.83
C ILE A 61 -2.51 9.02 1.64
N VAL A 62 -1.66 9.86 1.03
CA VAL A 62 -1.99 11.27 0.78
C VAL A 62 -3.20 11.37 -0.15
N LEU A 63 -3.19 10.63 -1.26
CA LEU A 63 -4.30 10.64 -2.21
C LEU A 63 -5.62 10.21 -1.56
N GLU A 64 -5.63 9.10 -0.82
CA GLU A 64 -6.82 8.59 -0.13
C GLU A 64 -7.36 9.62 0.89
N ALA A 65 -6.46 10.27 1.65
CA ALA A 65 -6.86 11.30 2.61
C ALA A 65 -7.47 12.52 1.93
N VAL A 66 -6.86 13.01 0.84
CA VAL A 66 -7.40 14.15 0.07
C VAL A 66 -8.73 13.79 -0.58
N MET A 67 -8.86 12.60 -1.18
CA MET A 67 -10.11 12.18 -1.83
C MET A 67 -11.24 11.92 -0.83
N ALA A 68 -10.93 11.63 0.43
CA ALA A 68 -11.91 11.50 1.51
C ALA A 68 -12.38 12.85 2.09
N ASP A 69 -11.62 13.93 1.89
CA ASP A 69 -11.99 15.28 2.30
C ASP A 69 -12.92 15.92 1.26
N PRO A 70 -14.13 16.38 1.64
CA PRO A 70 -15.06 17.02 0.71
C PRO A 70 -14.52 18.31 0.07
N ASN A 71 -13.50 18.94 0.68
CA ASN A 71 -12.84 20.13 0.13
C ASN A 71 -11.59 19.78 -0.67
N HIS A 72 -11.19 18.51 -0.73
CA HIS A 72 -9.96 18.05 -1.37
C HIS A 72 -8.73 18.86 -0.97
N ALA A 73 -8.59 19.11 0.34
CA ALA A 73 -7.52 19.94 0.88
C ALA A 73 -6.17 19.23 0.83
N TRP A 74 -5.18 19.88 0.24
CA TRP A 74 -3.79 19.40 0.13
C TRP A 74 -2.89 19.96 1.23
N ALA A 75 -3.33 21.01 1.91
CA ALA A 75 -2.54 21.67 2.94
C ALA A 75 -2.22 20.73 4.12
N GLY A 76 -0.97 20.78 4.58
CA GLY A 76 -0.51 19.98 5.71
C GLY A 76 0.06 18.60 5.34
N PHE A 77 -0.08 18.16 4.09
CA PHE A 77 0.60 16.93 3.64
C PHE A 77 2.06 17.23 3.26
N THR A 78 2.92 16.27 3.56
CA THR A 78 4.32 16.24 3.14
C THR A 78 4.67 14.84 2.66
N LEU A 79 5.65 14.75 1.76
CA LEU A 79 6.21 13.50 1.26
C LEU A 79 7.67 13.40 1.71
N GLU A 80 8.07 12.23 2.19
CA GLU A 80 9.47 11.95 2.49
C GLU A 80 10.26 11.80 1.19
N SER A 81 11.49 12.27 1.20
CA SER A 81 12.42 12.11 0.09
C SER A 81 13.49 11.09 0.42
N HIS A 82 13.89 10.31 -0.59
CA HIS A 82 15.00 9.36 -0.49
C HIS A 82 16.05 9.71 -1.53
N ASP A 83 17.32 9.69 -1.16
CA ASP A 83 18.41 9.79 -2.14
C ASP A 83 18.53 8.48 -2.91
N LEU A 84 17.78 8.40 -4.01
CA LEU A 84 17.67 7.19 -4.83
C LEU A 84 19.01 6.73 -5.42
N LEU A 85 19.94 7.68 -5.63
CA LEU A 85 21.27 7.38 -6.19
C LEU A 85 22.19 6.72 -5.17
N ALA A 86 21.92 6.87 -3.88
CA ALA A 86 22.68 6.26 -2.79
C ALA A 86 22.18 4.87 -2.38
N LEU A 87 21.03 4.43 -2.93
CA LEU A 87 20.40 3.16 -2.53
C LEU A 87 20.84 2.01 -3.44
N GLU A 88 21.12 0.86 -2.81
CA GLU A 88 21.50 -0.37 -3.51
C GLU A 88 20.32 -0.90 -4.34
N PRO A 89 20.48 -1.10 -5.67
CA PRO A 89 19.46 -1.64 -6.55
C PRO A 89 19.36 -3.17 -6.45
N THR A 90 18.23 -3.74 -6.91
CA THR A 90 18.10 -5.20 -7.06
C THR A 90 19.00 -5.73 -8.18
N ASP A 91 19.17 -4.96 -9.24
CA ASP A 91 20.01 -5.25 -10.39
C ASP A 91 20.76 -3.96 -10.76
N ALA A 92 22.08 -4.03 -10.78
CA ALA A 92 22.94 -2.89 -11.08
C ALA A 92 22.69 -2.29 -12.48
N SER A 93 22.18 -3.07 -13.44
CA SER A 93 21.82 -2.60 -14.79
C SER A 93 20.66 -1.61 -14.79
N MET A 94 19.85 -1.56 -13.73
CA MET A 94 18.75 -0.60 -13.58
C MET A 94 19.29 0.82 -13.31
N VAL A 95 20.49 0.97 -12.77
CA VAL A 95 21.14 2.28 -12.56
C VAL A 95 21.84 2.73 -13.84
N ASN A 96 21.04 3.04 -14.84
CA ASN A 96 21.50 3.48 -16.15
C ASN A 96 21.47 5.03 -16.28
N GLY A 97 21.85 5.57 -17.43
CA GLY A 97 21.85 7.02 -17.69
C GLY A 97 20.47 7.67 -17.58
N HIS A 98 19.40 6.93 -17.88
CA HIS A 98 18.03 7.40 -17.71
C HIS A 98 17.69 7.56 -16.21
N PHE A 99 18.00 6.53 -15.39
CA PHE A 99 17.80 6.59 -13.95
C PHE A 99 18.54 7.77 -13.31
N THR A 100 19.84 7.92 -13.62
CA THR A 100 20.67 8.99 -13.03
C THR A 100 20.21 10.39 -13.44
N THR A 101 19.56 10.53 -14.59
CA THR A 101 18.96 11.79 -15.05
C THR A 101 17.64 12.08 -14.33
N HIS A 102 16.80 11.08 -14.12
CA HIS A 102 15.42 11.28 -13.62
C HIS A 102 15.31 11.25 -12.09
N ALA A 103 16.20 10.55 -11.37
CA ALA A 103 16.18 10.51 -9.92
C ALA A 103 16.25 11.91 -9.26
N PRO A 104 17.10 12.86 -9.71
CA PRO A 104 17.07 14.23 -9.20
C PRO A 104 15.77 14.99 -9.52
N LEU A 105 15.13 14.72 -10.66
CA LEU A 105 13.86 15.36 -11.03
C LEU A 105 12.73 14.95 -10.11
N TYR A 106 12.71 13.69 -9.69
CA TYR A 106 11.80 13.23 -8.64
C TYR A 106 11.99 14.01 -7.33
N LEU A 107 13.25 14.18 -6.86
CA LEU A 107 13.53 14.96 -5.64
C LEU A 107 13.06 16.41 -5.76
N GLN A 108 13.22 17.04 -6.93
CA GLN A 108 12.71 18.37 -7.18
C GLN A 108 11.18 18.42 -7.11
N ALA A 109 10.48 17.46 -7.68
CA ALA A 109 9.02 17.38 -7.62
C ALA A 109 8.52 17.23 -6.17
N ILE A 110 9.15 16.38 -5.35
CA ILE A 110 8.88 16.25 -3.91
C ILE A 110 9.07 17.59 -3.20
N ALA A 111 10.19 18.28 -3.45
CA ALA A 111 10.47 19.57 -2.82
C ALA A 111 9.41 20.64 -3.17
N GLN A 112 8.93 20.65 -4.42
CA GLN A 112 7.85 21.57 -4.84
C GLN A 112 6.52 21.22 -4.16
N PHE A 113 6.17 19.95 -4.10
CA PHE A 113 4.98 19.51 -3.37
C PHE A 113 5.05 19.94 -1.89
N ASN A 114 6.14 19.63 -1.22
CA ASN A 114 6.31 19.95 0.21
C ASN A 114 6.27 21.46 0.49
N LYS A 115 6.73 22.27 -0.46
CA LYS A 115 6.68 23.75 -0.36
C LYS A 115 5.26 24.29 -0.55
N ALA A 116 4.49 23.73 -1.46
CA ALA A 116 3.14 24.18 -1.80
C ALA A 116 2.27 22.99 -2.21
N PRO A 117 1.74 22.23 -1.22
CA PRO A 117 0.91 21.05 -1.48
C PRO A 117 -0.31 21.39 -2.32
N SER A 118 -0.46 20.74 -3.46
CA SER A 118 -1.56 20.93 -4.40
C SER A 118 -1.70 19.73 -5.33
N ALA A 119 -2.86 19.58 -5.97
CA ALA A 119 -3.09 18.53 -6.97
C ALA A 119 -2.07 18.58 -8.11
N GLY A 120 -1.71 19.81 -8.58
CA GLY A 120 -0.73 20.00 -9.64
C GLY A 120 0.67 19.53 -9.24
N HIS A 121 1.15 19.90 -8.05
CA HIS A 121 2.45 19.44 -7.55
C HIS A 121 2.46 17.96 -7.23
N PHE A 122 1.36 17.39 -6.70
CA PHE A 122 1.23 15.97 -6.49
C PHE A 122 1.30 15.20 -7.82
N ASN A 123 0.57 15.64 -8.85
CA ASN A 123 0.65 15.09 -10.19
C ASN A 123 2.05 15.18 -10.80
N ALA A 124 2.80 16.26 -10.51
CA ALA A 124 4.20 16.37 -10.94
C ALA A 124 5.09 15.29 -10.30
N VAL A 125 4.86 14.95 -9.03
CA VAL A 125 5.56 13.82 -8.37
C VAL A 125 5.21 12.51 -9.06
N VAL A 126 3.92 12.23 -9.29
CA VAL A 126 3.48 11.00 -9.99
C VAL A 126 4.08 10.92 -11.40
N SER A 127 4.13 12.05 -12.13
CA SER A 127 4.76 12.11 -13.45
C SER A 127 6.25 11.81 -13.39
N ALA A 128 6.99 12.38 -12.43
CA ALA A 128 8.40 12.11 -12.26
C ALA A 128 8.67 10.62 -11.97
N CYS A 129 7.80 9.96 -11.18
CA CYS A 129 7.86 8.51 -10.98
C CYS A 129 7.65 7.75 -12.28
N ALA A 130 6.61 8.09 -13.05
CA ALA A 130 6.28 7.43 -14.31
C ALA A 130 7.40 7.61 -15.36
N ASP A 131 7.92 8.83 -15.52
CA ASP A 131 8.96 9.16 -16.49
C ASP A 131 10.24 8.37 -16.21
N CYS A 132 10.65 8.27 -14.94
CA CYS A 132 11.81 7.46 -14.56
C CYS A 132 11.56 5.97 -14.87
N HIS A 133 10.38 5.45 -14.54
CA HIS A 133 10.03 4.05 -14.75
C HIS A 133 9.89 3.66 -16.22
N HIS A 134 9.50 4.57 -17.11
CA HIS A 134 9.43 4.31 -18.55
C HIS A 134 10.77 3.88 -19.16
N GLY A 135 11.88 4.45 -18.71
CA GLY A 135 13.19 4.17 -19.25
C GLY A 135 14.04 3.17 -18.46
N THR A 136 13.55 2.74 -17.27
CA THR A 136 14.36 1.90 -16.37
C THR A 136 13.66 0.60 -16.01
N CYS A 137 12.43 0.66 -15.46
CA CYS A 137 11.71 -0.49 -14.93
C CYS A 137 10.20 -0.31 -15.15
N PRO A 138 9.63 -0.70 -16.29
CA PRO A 138 8.24 -0.38 -16.65
C PRO A 138 7.17 -1.16 -15.85
N GLY A 139 7.54 -2.21 -15.12
CA GLY A 139 6.59 -3.06 -14.38
C GLY A 139 5.64 -2.29 -13.44
N PRO A 140 6.09 -1.31 -12.64
CA PRO A 140 5.23 -0.55 -11.74
C PRO A 140 4.31 0.50 -12.38
N LEU A 141 4.46 0.84 -13.67
CA LEU A 141 3.75 1.96 -14.31
C LEU A 141 2.23 1.96 -14.09
N THR A 142 1.58 0.81 -14.26
CA THR A 142 0.12 0.70 -14.05
C THR A 142 -0.29 1.06 -12.61
N ARG A 143 0.57 0.78 -11.62
CA ARG A 143 0.33 1.13 -10.23
C ARG A 143 0.58 2.61 -9.98
N ILE A 144 1.64 3.17 -10.55
CA ILE A 144 1.99 4.59 -10.46
C ILE A 144 0.84 5.45 -11.03
N GLU A 145 0.30 5.10 -12.18
CA GLU A 145 -0.81 5.84 -12.80
C GLU A 145 -2.09 5.87 -11.95
N LYS A 146 -2.32 4.86 -11.09
CA LYS A 146 -3.43 4.86 -10.13
C LYS A 146 -3.27 5.90 -9.02
N ARG A 147 -2.11 6.53 -8.89
CA ARG A 147 -1.86 7.60 -7.91
C ARG A 147 -2.27 8.98 -8.44
N ARG A 148 -2.72 9.10 -9.68
CA ARG A 148 -3.24 10.38 -10.21
C ARG A 148 -4.58 10.70 -9.56
N PRO A 149 -4.74 11.91 -8.95
CA PRO A 149 -6.02 12.32 -8.41
C PRO A 149 -7.04 12.47 -9.54
N GLN A 150 -8.21 11.90 -9.33
CA GLN A 150 -9.39 12.06 -10.19
C GLN A 150 -10.22 13.19 -9.58
N LEU A 151 -9.86 14.44 -9.89
CA LEU A 151 -10.59 15.62 -9.47
C LEU A 151 -11.44 16.06 -10.65
N ASP A 152 -12.76 15.98 -10.50
CA ASP A 152 -13.77 16.43 -11.46
C ASP A 152 -13.82 17.96 -11.53
#